data_eddcdb199e543ef07644067ed04f9221
#
_entry.id   eddcdb199e543ef07644067ed04f9221
#
_cell.length_a   1.000
_cell.length_b   1.000
_cell.length_c   1.000
_cell.angle_alpha   90.00
_cell.angle_beta   90.00
_cell.angle_gamma   90.00
#
_symmetry.space_group_name_H-M   'P 1'
#
loop_
_entity.id
_entity.type
_entity.pdbx_description
1 polymer ?
#
loop_
_entity_poly.entity_id
_entity_poly.type
_entity_poly.pdbx_seq_one_letter_code
_entity_poly.pdbx_strand_id
1 'polypeptide(L)'
;MKCLKVKGGTLRASNTFPTDRYLVELSASSSKMLQNATAAYNNKLLEQTIGIYYEDITFRDILFDSSYRGGGILIIDSARIRIDNCFFLHFNTEGIKVQGGHETFISSSFLGQHSTVGGDKGERQFSGTAIDLASNDNAITDVAIFSAAIGIVVRGQANMITGVHCYNKATGFGGIGILLKLAGNSQTRIDNCYMDYNSIVMEDPVQVHVTNGFFLGDANIVLKSIKGKVYGLNILNNMFSGNPNNNVPIVKLDGGFSNIDQVVIDMNNVIGMVLRSTVGKFSVDGNGTKWVGDFSNVLVFPNRISHFQYSFYTLEGPKFVAHSVSNVSNNAVVVESEKAIHGIVSFFVEQ
;
A
#
# COMPACT_ATOMS: atom_id res chain seq x y z
N MET A 1 30.89 -7.08 18.99
CA MET A 1 29.53 -7.38 19.52
C MET A 1 29.23 -8.86 19.36
N LYS A 2 28.62 -9.55 20.32
CA LYS A 2 28.30 -10.98 20.17
C LYS A 2 26.93 -11.08 19.52
N CYS A 3 26.83 -11.72 18.35
CA CYS A 3 25.56 -12.02 17.70
C CYS A 3 24.71 -12.92 18.64
N LEU A 4 23.55 -12.43 19.05
CA LEU A 4 22.60 -13.18 19.86
C LEU A 4 21.60 -13.91 18.98
N LYS A 5 21.46 -15.21 19.17
CA LYS A 5 20.46 -16.03 18.48
C LYS A 5 19.51 -16.65 19.49
N VAL A 6 18.22 -16.38 19.32
CA VAL A 6 17.13 -16.99 20.08
C VAL A 6 16.40 -17.94 19.11
N LYS A 7 16.39 -19.22 19.43
CA LYS A 7 15.89 -20.23 18.48
C LYS A 7 15.01 -21.27 19.16
N GLY A 8 13.89 -21.54 18.51
CA GLY A 8 12.97 -22.62 18.88
C GLY A 8 12.10 -22.32 20.12
N GLY A 9 11.02 -23.07 20.24
CA GLY A 9 10.14 -23.01 21.40
C GLY A 9 8.92 -22.11 21.24
N THR A 10 8.19 -21.99 22.34
CA THR A 10 6.95 -21.20 22.42
C THR A 10 7.05 -20.22 23.57
N LEU A 11 6.77 -18.97 23.31
CA LEU A 11 6.53 -17.92 24.29
C LEU A 11 5.03 -17.66 24.36
N ARG A 12 4.40 -17.92 25.50
CA ARG A 12 2.96 -17.71 25.68
C ARG A 12 2.68 -16.77 26.83
N ALA A 13 1.79 -15.80 26.59
CA ALA A 13 1.31 -14.91 27.63
C ALA A 13 0.51 -15.70 28.69
N SER A 14 0.77 -15.42 29.96
CA SER A 14 -0.06 -15.93 31.05
C SER A 14 -1.41 -15.20 31.09
N ASN A 15 -2.37 -15.76 31.86
CA ASN A 15 -3.67 -15.12 32.06
C ASN A 15 -3.59 -13.75 32.75
N THR A 16 -2.48 -13.45 33.39
CA THR A 16 -2.20 -12.17 34.09
C THR A 16 -1.21 -11.29 33.31
N PHE A 17 -0.81 -11.68 32.11
CA PHE A 17 0.11 -10.88 31.30
C PHE A 17 -0.51 -9.50 30.98
N PRO A 18 0.23 -8.38 31.16
CA PRO A 18 -0.27 -7.04 30.87
C PRO A 18 -0.68 -6.87 29.39
N THR A 19 -1.80 -6.18 29.16
CA THR A 19 -2.36 -6.01 27.82
C THR A 19 -1.65 -4.95 26.97
N ASP A 20 -0.79 -4.16 27.59
CA ASP A 20 0.03 -3.09 26.99
C ASP A 20 1.52 -3.46 26.81
N ARG A 21 1.86 -4.74 27.03
CA ARG A 21 3.23 -5.23 26.95
C ARG A 21 3.42 -6.24 25.83
N TYR A 22 4.66 -6.56 25.53
CA TYR A 22 5.05 -7.53 24.51
C TYR A 22 5.78 -8.72 25.13
N LEU A 23 5.61 -9.90 24.54
CA LEU A 23 6.29 -11.12 25.02
C LEU A 23 7.81 -10.97 25.03
N VAL A 24 8.34 -10.22 24.08
CA VAL A 24 9.76 -9.80 24.04
C VAL A 24 9.83 -8.30 23.79
N GLU A 25 10.64 -7.61 24.56
CA GLU A 25 10.93 -6.19 24.40
C GLU A 25 12.43 -5.93 24.31
N LEU A 26 12.89 -5.50 23.14
CA LEU A 26 14.24 -4.97 22.95
C LEU A 26 14.18 -3.46 23.14
N SER A 27 14.47 -3.01 24.36
CA SER A 27 14.49 -1.59 24.72
C SER A 27 15.53 -1.31 25.78
N ALA A 28 16.27 -0.22 25.67
CA ALA A 28 17.18 0.19 26.73
C ALA A 28 16.43 0.67 27.97
N SER A 29 16.99 0.47 29.15
CA SER A 29 16.41 0.92 30.41
C SER A 29 16.18 2.43 30.46
N SER A 30 16.99 3.22 29.77
CA SER A 30 16.89 4.66 29.64
C SER A 30 15.73 5.13 28.76
N SER A 31 15.30 4.34 27.78
CA SER A 31 14.16 4.70 26.92
C SER A 31 12.82 4.67 27.67
N LYS A 32 12.71 3.86 28.71
CA LYS A 32 11.54 3.86 29.63
C LYS A 32 11.43 5.14 30.45
N MET A 33 12.56 5.71 30.89
CA MET A 33 12.55 7.00 31.61
C MET A 33 12.19 8.18 30.69
N LEU A 34 12.60 8.16 29.44
CA LEU A 34 12.28 9.21 28.47
C LEU A 34 10.81 9.22 28.05
N GLN A 35 10.18 8.07 27.89
CA GLN A 35 8.73 7.99 27.60
C GLN A 35 7.87 8.58 28.72
N ASN A 36 8.31 8.45 29.98
CA ASN A 36 7.63 9.05 31.12
C ASN A 36 8.02 10.52 31.37
N ALA A 37 9.20 10.94 30.91
CA ALA A 37 9.69 12.32 31.09
C ALA A 37 9.19 13.31 30.01
N THR A 38 8.84 12.83 28.79
CA THR A 38 8.27 13.66 27.73
C THR A 38 6.87 14.18 28.04
N ALA A 39 6.19 13.63 29.03
CA ALA A 39 4.96 14.21 29.58
C ALA A 39 5.20 15.45 30.48
N ALA A 40 6.43 15.75 30.88
CA ALA A 40 6.69 16.72 31.93
C ALA A 40 7.64 17.90 31.60
N TYR A 41 8.34 17.93 30.46
CA TYR A 41 9.26 19.06 30.16
C TYR A 41 9.29 19.46 28.68
N ASN A 42 8.99 20.76 28.47
CA ASN A 42 9.06 21.46 27.19
C ASN A 42 10.47 21.49 26.58
N ASN A 43 10.54 21.00 25.33
CA ASN A 43 11.37 21.46 24.20
C ASN A 43 12.59 22.35 24.52
N LYS A 44 13.80 21.79 24.61
CA LYS A 44 15.01 22.32 23.96
C LYS A 44 16.34 21.59 24.18
N LEU A 45 16.40 20.49 24.90
CA LEU A 45 17.71 19.88 25.26
C LEU A 45 17.81 18.34 25.05
N LEU A 46 17.05 17.75 24.15
CA LEU A 46 17.08 16.30 23.89
C LEU A 46 17.25 15.95 22.41
N GLU A 47 18.13 16.65 21.69
CA GLU A 47 18.88 16.08 20.59
C GLU A 47 20.11 15.32 21.13
N GLN A 48 19.92 14.53 22.15
CA GLN A 48 20.89 13.46 22.42
C GLN A 48 20.61 12.38 21.39
N THR A 49 21.57 12.16 20.54
CA THR A 49 21.69 11.00 19.64
C THR A 49 21.14 9.77 20.33
N ILE A 50 19.91 9.39 19.97
CA ILE A 50 19.33 8.10 20.39
C ILE A 50 20.18 7.07 19.65
N GLY A 51 21.14 6.47 20.36
CA GLY A 51 22.07 5.51 19.77
C GLY A 51 21.36 4.16 19.55
N ILE A 52 21.91 3.36 18.66
CA ILE A 52 21.47 1.97 18.48
C ILE A 52 21.87 1.17 19.72
N TYR A 53 20.88 0.55 20.39
CA TYR A 53 21.10 -0.20 21.64
C TYR A 53 21.39 -1.67 21.40
N TYR A 54 20.72 -2.28 20.44
CA TYR A 54 20.87 -3.70 20.12
C TYR A 54 21.16 -3.88 18.66
N GLU A 55 22.09 -4.74 18.33
CA GLU A 55 22.46 -5.08 16.97
C GLU A 55 22.64 -6.58 16.80
N ASP A 56 22.41 -7.07 15.59
CA ASP A 56 22.69 -8.44 15.16
C ASP A 56 21.99 -9.52 16.03
N ILE A 57 20.72 -9.25 16.44
CA ILE A 57 19.90 -10.23 17.14
C ILE A 57 19.02 -10.98 16.15
N THR A 58 18.97 -12.29 16.27
CA THR A 58 18.13 -13.17 15.46
C THR A 58 17.14 -13.93 16.32
N PHE A 59 15.85 -13.83 15.99
CA PHE A 59 14.76 -14.68 16.47
C PHE A 59 14.41 -15.66 15.36
N ARG A 60 14.39 -16.95 15.65
CA ARG A 60 14.11 -17.96 14.64
C ARG A 60 13.37 -19.17 15.18
N ASP A 61 12.43 -19.71 14.40
CA ASP A 61 11.68 -20.93 14.71
C ASP A 61 10.90 -20.81 16.04
N ILE A 62 10.31 -19.64 16.34
CA ILE A 62 9.64 -19.35 17.62
C ILE A 62 8.16 -19.10 17.38
N LEU A 63 7.31 -19.68 18.22
CA LEU A 63 5.89 -19.32 18.35
C LEU A 63 5.73 -18.27 19.46
N PHE A 64 5.25 -17.09 19.08
CA PHE A 64 4.79 -16.03 19.99
C PHE A 64 3.27 -16.09 20.09
N ASP A 65 2.74 -16.61 21.19
CA ASP A 65 1.32 -16.68 21.46
C ASP A 65 0.93 -15.68 22.55
N SER A 66 0.41 -14.55 22.13
CA SER A 66 0.00 -13.47 23.04
C SER A 66 -1.30 -13.78 23.80
N SER A 67 -1.99 -14.89 23.53
CA SER A 67 -3.22 -15.31 24.21
C SER A 67 -4.26 -14.19 24.35
N TYR A 68 -4.38 -13.34 23.32
CA TYR A 68 -5.21 -12.12 23.29
C TYR A 68 -4.85 -11.10 24.38
N ARG A 69 -3.59 -11.05 24.82
CA ARG A 69 -3.07 -10.11 25.81
C ARG A 69 -1.77 -9.48 25.34
N GLY A 70 -1.84 -8.22 24.90
CA GLY A 70 -0.68 -7.48 24.44
C GLY A 70 -0.18 -7.91 23.05
N GLY A 71 1.10 -7.73 22.82
CA GLY A 71 1.77 -7.97 21.53
C GLY A 71 2.84 -9.07 21.57
N GLY A 72 3.39 -9.37 20.40
CA GLY A 72 4.43 -10.39 20.25
C GLY A 72 5.83 -9.86 20.59
N ILE A 73 6.39 -8.99 19.76
CA ILE A 73 7.72 -8.42 19.95
C ILE A 73 7.73 -6.91 19.73
N LEU A 74 8.39 -6.17 20.62
CA LEU A 74 8.70 -4.75 20.51
C LEU A 74 10.20 -4.56 20.33
N ILE A 75 10.59 -3.81 19.31
CA ILE A 75 11.98 -3.47 18.96
C ILE A 75 12.11 -1.95 18.98
N ILE A 76 12.96 -1.41 19.84
CA ILE A 76 13.21 0.04 19.96
C ILE A 76 14.68 0.32 19.71
N ASP A 77 14.94 1.32 18.84
CA ASP A 77 16.29 1.86 18.55
C ASP A 77 17.35 0.77 18.37
N SER A 78 17.04 -0.18 17.48
CA SER A 78 17.88 -1.36 17.23
C SER A 78 18.18 -1.49 15.73
N ALA A 79 19.25 -2.19 15.38
CA ALA A 79 19.65 -2.41 14.00
C ALA A 79 19.97 -3.87 13.69
N ARG A 80 19.75 -4.26 12.45
CA ARG A 80 20.03 -5.62 11.92
C ARG A 80 19.38 -6.73 12.75
N ILE A 81 18.14 -6.46 13.19
CA ILE A 81 17.31 -7.46 13.89
C ILE A 81 16.67 -8.36 12.83
N ARG A 82 16.76 -9.67 13.03
CA ARG A 82 16.19 -10.68 12.14
C ARG A 82 15.13 -11.48 12.84
N ILE A 83 13.95 -11.57 12.22
CA ILE A 83 12.82 -12.41 12.64
C ILE A 83 12.55 -13.35 11.47
N ASP A 84 12.84 -14.61 11.65
CA ASP A 84 12.80 -15.59 10.57
C ASP A 84 12.09 -16.87 11.00
N ASN A 85 11.16 -17.35 10.16
CA ASN A 85 10.36 -18.55 10.40
C ASN A 85 9.68 -18.56 11.79
N CYS A 86 9.06 -17.42 12.15
CA CYS A 86 8.35 -17.24 13.42
C CYS A 86 6.84 -17.15 13.20
N PHE A 87 6.09 -17.53 14.25
CA PHE A 87 4.64 -17.43 14.27
C PHE A 87 4.21 -16.45 15.36
N PHE A 88 3.36 -15.48 15.03
CA PHE A 88 2.80 -14.52 15.96
C PHE A 88 1.30 -14.67 15.98
N LEU A 89 0.76 -15.19 17.09
CA LEU A 89 -0.64 -15.52 17.24
C LEU A 89 -1.30 -14.71 18.35
N HIS A 90 -2.59 -14.45 18.20
CA HIS A 90 -3.49 -13.94 19.24
C HIS A 90 -3.02 -12.61 19.85
N PHE A 91 -2.37 -11.74 19.08
CA PHE A 91 -2.00 -10.39 19.54
C PHE A 91 -3.22 -9.47 19.54
N ASN A 92 -3.35 -8.61 20.56
CA ASN A 92 -4.38 -7.56 20.59
C ASN A 92 -3.85 -6.20 20.13
N THR A 93 -2.57 -5.96 20.32
CA THR A 93 -1.90 -4.74 19.88
C THR A 93 -1.18 -4.99 18.57
N GLU A 94 0.12 -5.21 18.60
CA GLU A 94 0.89 -5.55 17.41
C GLU A 94 1.55 -6.94 17.55
N GLY A 95 1.57 -7.68 16.46
CA GLY A 95 2.39 -8.90 16.38
C GLY A 95 3.87 -8.55 16.48
N ILE A 96 4.32 -7.63 15.61
CA ILE A 96 5.68 -7.07 15.60
C ILE A 96 5.56 -5.54 15.57
N LYS A 97 6.25 -4.85 16.48
CA LYS A 97 6.36 -3.40 16.52
C LYS A 97 7.81 -2.96 16.51
N VAL A 98 8.17 -2.10 15.56
CA VAL A 98 9.51 -1.52 15.42
C VAL A 98 9.42 -0.02 15.55
N GLN A 99 10.17 0.57 16.46
CA GLN A 99 10.21 2.01 16.71
C GLN A 99 11.65 2.52 16.73
N GLY A 100 11.99 3.37 15.78
CA GLY A 100 13.36 3.85 15.62
C GLY A 100 14.34 2.76 15.18
N GLY A 101 15.60 3.11 15.06
CA GLY A 101 16.61 2.24 14.48
C GLY A 101 16.41 2.00 12.97
N HIS A 102 17.01 0.94 12.46
CA HIS A 102 16.96 0.61 11.04
C HIS A 102 17.29 -0.89 10.80
N GLU A 103 17.05 -1.36 9.57
CA GLU A 103 17.45 -2.70 9.11
C GLU A 103 16.84 -3.84 9.97
N THR A 104 15.52 -3.80 10.18
CA THR A 104 14.78 -4.96 10.70
C THR A 104 14.30 -5.81 9.52
N PHE A 105 14.69 -7.09 9.54
CA PHE A 105 14.37 -8.07 8.50
C PHE A 105 13.38 -9.09 9.03
N ILE A 106 12.18 -9.17 8.45
CA ILE A 106 11.12 -10.11 8.81
C ILE A 106 10.91 -11.03 7.62
N SER A 107 11.11 -12.32 7.81
CA SER A 107 11.04 -13.28 6.70
C SER A 107 10.34 -14.59 7.09
N SER A 108 9.74 -15.25 6.09
CA SER A 108 9.18 -16.61 6.18
C SER A 108 8.28 -16.84 7.40
N SER A 109 7.53 -15.81 7.81
CA SER A 109 6.82 -15.80 9.08
C SER A 109 5.31 -15.71 8.88
N PHE A 110 4.56 -16.15 9.89
CA PHE A 110 3.10 -16.06 9.93
C PHE A 110 2.66 -15.14 11.06
N LEU A 111 1.71 -14.24 10.78
CA LEU A 111 1.09 -13.38 11.79
C LEU A 111 -0.43 -13.43 11.67
N GLY A 112 -1.14 -13.64 12.78
CA GLY A 112 -2.59 -13.65 12.77
C GLY A 112 -3.21 -13.59 14.17
N GLN A 113 -4.34 -12.89 14.30
CA GLN A 113 -5.12 -12.96 15.54
C GLN A 113 -5.76 -14.34 15.73
N HIS A 114 -5.96 -15.08 14.65
CA HIS A 114 -6.42 -16.46 14.68
C HIS A 114 -5.43 -17.35 13.90
N SER A 115 -5.29 -18.59 14.36
CA SER A 115 -4.37 -19.55 13.72
C SER A 115 -4.88 -20.14 12.43
N THR A 116 -6.18 -19.99 12.14
CA THR A 116 -6.84 -20.49 10.94
C THR A 116 -7.80 -19.46 10.36
N VAL A 117 -8.04 -19.53 9.07
CA VAL A 117 -8.99 -18.66 8.37
C VAL A 117 -10.32 -19.39 8.19
N GLY A 118 -11.44 -18.72 8.47
CA GLY A 118 -12.78 -19.16 8.07
C GLY A 118 -13.53 -20.08 9.03
N GLY A 119 -13.00 -20.36 10.21
CA GLY A 119 -13.64 -21.29 11.17
C GLY A 119 -14.26 -20.65 12.40
N ASP A 120 -13.80 -19.51 12.81
CA ASP A 120 -14.23 -18.85 14.05
C ASP A 120 -15.20 -17.69 13.77
N LYS A 121 -16.31 -17.66 14.52
CA LYS A 121 -17.28 -16.54 14.43
C LYS A 121 -16.66 -15.20 14.84
N GLY A 122 -15.63 -15.21 15.68
CA GLY A 122 -14.86 -14.04 16.11
C GLY A 122 -13.91 -13.46 15.05
N GLU A 123 -13.58 -14.20 14.00
CA GLU A 123 -12.65 -13.77 12.94
C GLU A 123 -13.03 -12.47 12.21
N ARG A 124 -14.25 -12.00 12.38
CA ARG A 124 -14.75 -10.76 11.76
C ARG A 124 -14.52 -9.51 12.61
N GLN A 125 -14.05 -9.66 13.84
CA GLN A 125 -13.86 -8.57 14.82
C GLN A 125 -12.37 -8.36 15.13
N PHE A 126 -11.57 -8.16 14.09
CA PHE A 126 -10.14 -7.95 14.26
C PHE A 126 -9.83 -6.55 14.78
N SER A 127 -8.88 -6.46 15.69
CA SER A 127 -8.49 -5.20 16.33
C SER A 127 -7.01 -4.88 16.19
N GLY A 128 -6.12 -5.86 16.06
CA GLY A 128 -4.68 -5.67 16.10
C GLY A 128 -4.05 -5.28 14.75
N THR A 129 -2.79 -4.90 14.82
CA THR A 129 -1.90 -4.69 13.67
C THR A 129 -0.86 -5.81 13.64
N ALA A 130 -0.70 -6.50 12.51
CA ALA A 130 0.28 -7.58 12.48
C ALA A 130 1.72 -7.04 12.56
N ILE A 131 2.07 -6.04 11.75
CA ILE A 131 3.41 -5.43 11.73
C ILE A 131 3.28 -3.91 11.70
N ASP A 132 3.87 -3.19 12.66
CA ASP A 132 4.01 -1.72 12.66
C ASP A 132 5.50 -1.35 12.56
N LEU A 133 5.90 -0.75 11.44
CA LEU A 133 7.27 -0.33 11.14
C LEU A 133 7.38 1.20 11.22
N ALA A 134 7.84 1.71 12.37
CA ALA A 134 8.19 3.11 12.55
C ALA A 134 9.72 3.30 12.53
N SER A 135 10.38 2.72 11.54
CA SER A 135 11.83 2.78 11.31
C SER A 135 12.15 2.67 9.82
N ASN A 136 13.40 2.84 9.44
CA ASN A 136 13.84 2.89 8.05
C ASN A 136 14.60 1.63 7.63
N ASP A 137 14.77 1.45 6.32
CA ASP A 137 15.63 0.44 5.70
C ASP A 137 15.26 -1.01 6.07
N ASN A 138 13.97 -1.28 6.30
CA ASN A 138 13.49 -2.60 6.68
C ASN A 138 13.09 -3.43 5.46
N ALA A 139 13.09 -4.75 5.63
CA ALA A 139 12.56 -5.67 4.63
C ALA A 139 11.58 -6.67 5.27
N ILE A 140 10.43 -6.85 4.63
CA ILE A 140 9.44 -7.89 4.92
C ILE A 140 9.38 -8.79 3.69
N THR A 141 9.67 -10.09 3.87
CA THR A 141 9.78 -11.03 2.75
C THR A 141 9.07 -12.34 3.05
N ASP A 142 8.21 -12.81 2.14
CA ASP A 142 7.51 -14.10 2.24
C ASP A 142 6.77 -14.26 3.58
N VAL A 143 5.95 -13.30 3.94
CA VAL A 143 5.17 -13.29 5.19
C VAL A 143 3.69 -13.46 4.89
N ALA A 144 3.02 -14.36 5.60
CA ALA A 144 1.57 -14.51 5.57
C ALA A 144 0.94 -13.79 6.76
N ILE A 145 -0.04 -12.92 6.47
CA ILE A 145 -0.76 -12.15 7.49
C ILE A 145 -2.25 -12.44 7.36
N PHE A 146 -2.83 -13.01 8.41
CA PHE A 146 -4.24 -13.37 8.44
C PHE A 146 -4.93 -12.74 9.65
N SER A 147 -6.18 -12.35 9.48
CA SER A 147 -7.05 -11.99 10.60
C SER A 147 -6.46 -10.88 11.51
N ALA A 148 -5.97 -9.80 10.92
CA ALA A 148 -5.62 -8.57 11.61
C ALA A 148 -6.49 -7.40 11.08
N ALA A 149 -6.75 -6.37 11.87
CA ALA A 149 -7.45 -5.17 11.38
C ALA A 149 -6.60 -4.42 10.35
N ILE A 150 -5.29 -4.36 10.60
CA ILE A 150 -4.29 -3.86 9.67
C ILE A 150 -3.16 -4.89 9.56
N GLY A 151 -2.80 -5.27 8.35
CA GLY A 151 -1.69 -6.18 8.13
C GLY A 151 -0.35 -5.51 8.42
N ILE A 152 0.02 -4.50 7.65
CA ILE A 152 1.30 -3.79 7.82
C ILE A 152 1.04 -2.29 7.87
N VAL A 153 1.60 -1.61 8.87
CA VAL A 153 1.70 -0.14 8.92
C VAL A 153 3.15 0.24 8.68
N VAL A 154 3.40 1.13 7.72
CA VAL A 154 4.73 1.68 7.43
C VAL A 154 4.73 3.16 7.78
N ARG A 155 5.62 3.55 8.69
CA ARG A 155 5.79 4.95 9.17
C ARG A 155 7.19 5.49 8.91
N GLY A 156 8.09 4.67 8.37
CA GLY A 156 9.46 5.04 8.03
C GLY A 156 9.74 4.96 6.54
N GLN A 157 10.94 5.31 6.15
CA GLN A 157 11.39 5.40 4.76
C GLN A 157 12.18 4.16 4.32
N ALA A 158 12.39 4.03 3.01
CA ALA A 158 13.26 3.05 2.38
C ALA A 158 12.93 1.60 2.76
N ASN A 159 11.64 1.27 2.83
CA ASN A 159 11.18 -0.06 3.20
C ASN A 159 10.86 -0.91 1.97
N MET A 160 11.17 -2.21 2.05
CA MET A 160 10.82 -3.20 1.04
C MET A 160 9.82 -4.23 1.59
N ILE A 161 8.74 -4.47 0.85
CA ILE A 161 7.70 -5.44 1.16
C ILE A 161 7.54 -6.33 -0.07
N THR A 162 7.92 -7.59 0.04
CA THR A 162 7.96 -8.52 -1.09
C THR A 162 7.38 -9.88 -0.73
N GLY A 163 6.52 -10.43 -1.58
CA GLY A 163 5.97 -11.78 -1.38
C GLY A 163 5.03 -11.88 -0.17
N VAL A 164 4.44 -10.78 0.28
CA VAL A 164 3.55 -10.79 1.43
C VAL A 164 2.14 -11.13 0.99
N HIS A 165 1.52 -12.08 1.68
CA HIS A 165 0.12 -12.41 1.53
C HIS A 165 -0.70 -11.82 2.68
N CYS A 166 -1.55 -10.84 2.39
CA CYS A 166 -2.47 -10.22 3.36
C CYS A 166 -3.90 -10.71 3.11
N TYR A 167 -4.46 -11.44 4.07
CA TYR A 167 -5.85 -11.86 4.12
C TYR A 167 -6.47 -11.44 5.45
N ASN A 168 -6.97 -10.22 5.52
CA ASN A 168 -7.36 -9.62 6.80
C ASN A 168 -8.80 -9.88 7.20
N LYS A 169 -9.65 -10.33 6.27
CA LYS A 169 -11.05 -10.71 6.58
C LYS A 169 -11.44 -12.00 5.89
N ALA A 170 -12.04 -12.90 6.64
CA ALA A 170 -12.34 -14.24 6.20
C ALA A 170 -13.40 -14.37 5.09
N THR A 171 -14.29 -13.41 4.84
CA THR A 171 -15.43 -13.61 3.95
C THR A 171 -15.93 -12.36 3.25
N GLY A 172 -15.04 -11.54 2.74
CA GLY A 172 -15.43 -10.37 1.97
C GLY A 172 -14.50 -9.18 2.15
N PHE A 173 -14.68 -8.19 1.30
CA PHE A 173 -13.85 -6.99 1.30
C PHE A 173 -13.89 -6.26 2.64
N GLY A 174 -12.72 -5.94 3.17
CA GLY A 174 -12.59 -5.13 4.39
C GLY A 174 -11.21 -5.22 5.05
N GLY A 175 -10.94 -4.25 5.94
CA GLY A 175 -9.63 -4.10 6.55
C GLY A 175 -8.61 -3.43 5.64
N ILE A 176 -7.41 -3.28 6.14
CA ILE A 176 -6.27 -2.71 5.41
C ILE A 176 -5.15 -3.74 5.40
N GLY A 177 -4.72 -4.13 4.20
CA GLY A 177 -3.57 -5.03 4.05
C GLY A 177 -2.27 -4.30 4.36
N ILE A 178 -2.00 -3.19 3.67
CA ILE A 178 -0.81 -2.36 3.88
C ILE A 178 -1.24 -0.89 3.99
N LEU A 179 -0.80 -0.22 5.04
CA LEU A 179 -1.01 1.21 5.27
C LEU A 179 0.33 1.95 5.25
N LEU A 180 0.56 2.75 4.20
CA LEU A 180 1.67 3.70 4.19
C LEU A 180 1.21 4.99 4.88
N LYS A 181 1.66 5.19 6.10
CA LYS A 181 1.29 6.31 6.97
C LYS A 181 2.46 7.29 7.16
N LEU A 182 3.18 7.55 6.11
CA LEU A 182 4.25 8.55 6.04
C LEU A 182 3.93 9.51 4.90
N ALA A 183 3.17 10.56 5.19
CA ALA A 183 2.84 11.58 4.21
C ALA A 183 4.10 12.31 3.76
N GLY A 184 4.51 12.09 2.52
CA GLY A 184 5.73 12.64 1.95
C GLY A 184 6.71 11.57 1.49
N ASN A 185 7.98 11.69 1.78
CA ASN A 185 9.03 10.81 1.25
C ASN A 185 8.99 9.40 1.86
N SER A 186 8.37 8.46 1.16
CA SER A 186 8.23 7.07 1.61
C SER A 186 9.34 6.14 1.11
N GLN A 187 9.81 6.33 -0.12
CA GLN A 187 10.81 5.46 -0.77
C GLN A 187 10.52 3.97 -0.56
N THR A 188 9.25 3.58 -0.75
CA THR A 188 8.79 2.23 -0.40
C THR A 188 8.51 1.42 -1.65
N ARG A 189 8.92 0.16 -1.64
CA ARG A 189 8.56 -0.83 -2.66
C ARG A 189 7.65 -1.89 -2.09
N ILE A 190 6.55 -2.16 -2.80
CA ILE A 190 5.62 -3.25 -2.55
C ILE A 190 5.59 -4.08 -3.83
N ASP A 191 6.15 -5.27 -3.79
CA ASP A 191 6.37 -6.08 -4.98
C ASP A 191 5.96 -7.55 -4.76
N ASN A 192 5.37 -8.19 -5.77
CA ASN A 192 4.94 -9.58 -5.72
C ASN A 192 4.03 -9.91 -4.51
N CYS A 193 3.24 -8.96 -4.03
CA CYS A 193 2.36 -9.15 -2.89
C CYS A 193 0.98 -9.66 -3.33
N TYR A 194 0.31 -10.36 -2.42
CA TYR A 194 -1.01 -10.93 -2.61
C TYR A 194 -1.99 -10.29 -1.63
N MET A 195 -2.90 -9.46 -2.15
CA MET A 195 -3.94 -8.77 -1.38
C MET A 195 -5.26 -9.48 -1.60
N ASP A 196 -5.86 -9.99 -0.52
CA ASP A 196 -7.08 -10.77 -0.58
C ASP A 196 -8.18 -10.13 0.28
N TYR A 197 -9.21 -9.59 -0.35
CA TYR A 197 -10.33 -8.86 0.25
C TYR A 197 -9.95 -7.62 1.08
N ASN A 198 -8.84 -6.95 0.79
CA ASN A 198 -8.38 -5.76 1.53
C ASN A 198 -7.73 -4.73 0.60
N SER A 199 -7.30 -3.60 1.16
CA SER A 199 -6.70 -2.52 0.39
C SER A 199 -5.25 -2.27 0.77
N ILE A 200 -4.47 -1.74 -0.19
CA ILE A 200 -3.29 -0.95 0.12
C ILE A 200 -3.73 0.51 0.22
N VAL A 201 -3.51 1.15 1.36
CA VAL A 201 -3.85 2.57 1.59
C VAL A 201 -2.57 3.38 1.72
N MET A 202 -2.45 4.47 0.96
CA MET A 202 -1.26 5.31 0.95
C MET A 202 -1.63 6.77 1.22
N GLU A 203 -1.11 7.35 2.30
CA GLU A 203 -1.29 8.77 2.66
C GLU A 203 -0.24 9.63 1.93
N ASP A 204 -0.67 10.49 0.99
CA ASP A 204 0.18 11.35 0.15
C ASP A 204 1.47 10.65 -0.33
N PRO A 205 1.39 9.58 -1.12
CA PRO A 205 2.56 8.76 -1.44
C PRO A 205 3.61 9.51 -2.25
N VAL A 206 4.87 9.38 -1.82
CA VAL A 206 6.03 9.93 -2.52
C VAL A 206 7.09 8.85 -2.69
N GLN A 207 7.50 8.60 -3.93
CA GLN A 207 8.44 7.54 -4.31
C GLN A 207 7.98 6.16 -3.83
N VAL A 208 6.81 5.73 -4.32
CA VAL A 208 6.23 4.42 -3.99
C VAL A 208 6.04 3.62 -5.27
N HIS A 209 6.46 2.36 -5.24
CA HIS A 209 6.16 1.40 -6.30
C HIS A 209 5.28 0.27 -5.77
N VAL A 210 4.21 -0.04 -6.49
CA VAL A 210 3.36 -1.22 -6.28
C VAL A 210 3.34 -2.01 -7.57
N THR A 211 4.02 -3.14 -7.59
CA THR A 211 4.27 -3.89 -8.82
C THR A 211 4.04 -5.38 -8.66
N ASN A 212 3.64 -6.03 -9.77
CA ASN A 212 3.57 -7.49 -9.90
C ASN A 212 2.69 -8.19 -8.85
N GLY A 213 1.72 -7.48 -8.26
CA GLY A 213 0.87 -8.00 -7.19
C GLY A 213 -0.42 -8.65 -7.71
N PHE A 214 -1.01 -9.50 -6.85
CA PHE A 214 -2.35 -10.04 -7.02
C PHE A 214 -3.31 -9.34 -6.07
N PHE A 215 -4.42 -8.84 -6.60
CA PHE A 215 -5.49 -8.18 -5.86
C PHE A 215 -6.79 -8.92 -6.12
N LEU A 216 -7.29 -9.66 -5.13
CA LEU A 216 -8.47 -10.52 -5.25
C LEU A 216 -9.61 -10.06 -4.34
N GLY A 217 -10.84 -10.42 -4.72
CA GLY A 217 -12.02 -10.13 -3.92
C GLY A 217 -12.28 -8.63 -3.72
N ASP A 218 -12.19 -7.84 -4.81
CA ASP A 218 -12.30 -6.38 -4.82
C ASP A 218 -11.15 -5.65 -4.11
N ALA A 219 -10.05 -6.33 -3.82
CA ALA A 219 -8.84 -5.70 -3.30
C ALA A 219 -8.37 -4.59 -4.24
N ASN A 220 -8.03 -3.44 -3.68
CA ASN A 220 -7.68 -2.26 -4.46
C ASN A 220 -6.61 -1.39 -3.79
N ILE A 221 -6.22 -0.32 -4.45
CA ILE A 221 -5.27 0.66 -3.94
C ILE A 221 -6.03 1.97 -3.68
N VAL A 222 -5.88 2.55 -2.49
CA VAL A 222 -6.49 3.80 -2.09
C VAL A 222 -5.41 4.86 -1.90
N LEU A 223 -5.47 5.92 -2.70
CA LEU A 223 -4.65 7.11 -2.53
C LEU A 223 -5.40 8.08 -1.64
N LYS A 224 -4.95 8.24 -0.39
CA LYS A 224 -5.58 9.10 0.61
C LYS A 224 -4.86 10.44 0.67
N SER A 225 -5.58 11.50 0.41
CA SER A 225 -5.06 12.86 0.43
C SER A 225 -5.04 13.41 1.85
N ILE A 226 -3.87 13.79 2.35
CA ILE A 226 -3.67 14.52 3.60
C ILE A 226 -3.26 15.98 3.32
N LYS A 227 -2.30 16.17 2.42
CA LYS A 227 -1.79 17.48 1.96
C LYS A 227 -1.99 17.69 0.45
N GLY A 228 -2.70 16.77 -0.20
CA GLY A 228 -2.98 16.84 -1.63
C GLY A 228 -1.80 16.55 -2.55
N LYS A 229 -0.81 15.76 -2.09
CA LYS A 229 0.41 15.48 -2.84
C LYS A 229 0.53 14.01 -3.23
N VAL A 230 0.91 13.77 -4.49
CA VAL A 230 1.40 12.46 -4.96
C VAL A 230 2.56 12.68 -5.93
N TYR A 231 3.67 11.99 -5.71
CA TYR A 231 4.88 12.18 -6.50
C TYR A 231 5.68 10.88 -6.63
N GLY A 232 6.13 10.56 -7.85
CA GLY A 232 6.95 9.37 -8.09
C GLY A 232 6.25 8.06 -7.74
N LEU A 233 4.95 7.96 -8.04
CA LEU A 233 4.14 6.77 -7.77
C LEU A 233 4.04 5.89 -9.01
N ASN A 234 4.41 4.62 -8.89
CA ASN A 234 4.23 3.62 -9.93
C ASN A 234 3.30 2.49 -9.44
N ILE A 235 2.21 2.24 -10.18
CA ILE A 235 1.31 1.09 -9.99
C ILE A 235 1.26 0.33 -11.30
N LEU A 236 2.07 -0.71 -11.43
CA LEU A 236 2.36 -1.37 -12.70
C LEU A 236 2.28 -2.89 -12.63
N ASN A 237 1.81 -3.51 -13.70
CA ASN A 237 1.85 -4.97 -13.91
C ASN A 237 1.13 -5.78 -12.82
N ASN A 238 0.12 -5.21 -12.18
CA ASN A 238 -0.67 -5.92 -11.17
C ASN A 238 -1.88 -6.59 -11.82
N MET A 239 -2.38 -7.64 -11.18
CA MET A 239 -3.60 -8.34 -11.56
C MET A 239 -4.69 -8.06 -10.53
N PHE A 240 -5.81 -7.49 -10.99
CA PHE A 240 -6.98 -7.17 -10.16
C PHE A 240 -8.17 -8.03 -10.56
N SER A 241 -8.84 -8.60 -9.57
CA SER A 241 -10.02 -9.43 -9.78
C SER A 241 -11.08 -9.16 -8.71
N GLY A 242 -12.31 -8.89 -9.14
CA GLY A 242 -13.40 -8.58 -8.23
C GLY A 242 -14.78 -8.90 -8.79
N ASN A 243 -15.81 -8.47 -8.05
CA ASN A 243 -17.20 -8.64 -8.44
C ASN A 243 -17.67 -7.43 -9.28
N PRO A 244 -18.08 -7.63 -10.55
CA PRO A 244 -18.49 -6.54 -11.43
C PRO A 244 -19.68 -5.74 -10.92
N ASN A 245 -20.51 -6.32 -10.03
CA ASN A 245 -21.65 -5.62 -9.45
C ASN A 245 -21.26 -4.58 -8.38
N ASN A 246 -20.05 -4.67 -7.84
CA ASN A 246 -19.57 -3.78 -6.79
C ASN A 246 -18.96 -2.48 -7.34
N ASN A 247 -18.63 -2.43 -8.64
CA ASN A 247 -18.03 -1.26 -9.32
C ASN A 247 -16.80 -0.68 -8.59
N VAL A 248 -15.99 -1.53 -7.98
CA VAL A 248 -14.80 -1.10 -7.24
C VAL A 248 -13.68 -0.71 -8.21
N PRO A 249 -13.13 0.51 -8.13
CA PRO A 249 -11.98 0.89 -8.95
C PRO A 249 -10.69 0.27 -8.41
N ILE A 250 -9.79 -0.14 -9.30
CA ILE A 250 -8.48 -0.67 -8.93
C ILE A 250 -7.62 0.35 -8.18
N VAL A 251 -7.79 1.64 -8.52
CA VAL A 251 -7.21 2.77 -7.78
C VAL A 251 -8.32 3.75 -7.45
N LYS A 252 -8.49 4.03 -6.16
CA LYS A 252 -9.49 4.95 -5.62
C LYS A 252 -8.80 6.19 -5.03
N LEU A 253 -9.31 7.37 -5.37
CA LEU A 253 -8.92 8.61 -4.70
C LEU A 253 -9.82 8.83 -3.48
N ASP A 254 -9.19 9.05 -2.32
CA ASP A 254 -9.84 9.46 -1.08
C ASP A 254 -9.37 10.89 -0.76
N GLY A 255 -10.13 11.87 -1.23
CA GLY A 255 -9.80 13.29 -1.20
C GLY A 255 -9.19 13.80 -2.51
N GLY A 256 -8.92 15.11 -2.56
CA GLY A 256 -8.40 15.80 -3.73
C GLY A 256 -6.88 15.91 -3.73
N PHE A 257 -6.26 15.74 -4.90
CA PHE A 257 -4.83 15.93 -5.10
C PHE A 257 -4.60 17.15 -5.99
N SER A 258 -3.80 18.10 -5.51
CA SER A 258 -3.45 19.33 -6.23
C SER A 258 -2.01 19.32 -6.76
N ASN A 259 -1.13 18.56 -6.12
CA ASN A 259 0.26 18.42 -6.52
C ASN A 259 0.56 16.97 -6.95
N ILE A 260 0.47 16.74 -8.25
CA ILE A 260 0.61 15.42 -8.87
C ILE A 260 1.76 15.50 -9.87
N ASP A 261 2.79 14.67 -9.70
CA ASP A 261 3.91 14.62 -10.61
C ASP A 261 4.57 13.24 -10.61
N GLN A 262 5.09 12.81 -11.78
CA GLN A 262 5.74 11.52 -11.99
C GLN A 262 4.89 10.33 -11.50
N VAL A 263 3.62 10.30 -11.90
CA VAL A 263 2.70 9.23 -11.52
C VAL A 263 2.40 8.36 -12.74
N VAL A 264 2.67 7.07 -12.62
CA VAL A 264 2.37 6.08 -13.66
C VAL A 264 1.50 4.97 -13.09
N ILE A 265 0.27 4.87 -13.59
CA ILE A 265 -0.69 3.81 -13.27
C ILE A 265 -1.09 3.19 -14.60
N ASP A 266 -0.47 2.08 -14.97
CA ASP A 266 -0.66 1.47 -16.28
C ASP A 266 -0.32 -0.03 -16.28
N MET A 267 -0.59 -0.71 -17.40
CA MET A 267 -0.25 -2.13 -17.64
C MET A 267 -0.86 -3.10 -16.60
N ASN A 268 -1.91 -2.69 -15.89
CA ASN A 268 -2.60 -3.56 -14.94
C ASN A 268 -3.69 -4.38 -15.64
N ASN A 269 -3.79 -5.66 -15.29
CA ASN A 269 -4.83 -6.56 -15.78
C ASN A 269 -6.04 -6.50 -14.84
N VAL A 270 -7.25 -6.30 -15.38
CA VAL A 270 -8.45 -6.06 -14.58
C VAL A 270 -9.60 -6.94 -15.03
N ILE A 271 -10.17 -7.71 -14.10
CA ILE A 271 -11.38 -8.53 -14.32
C ILE A 271 -12.40 -8.21 -13.23
N GLY A 272 -13.62 -7.79 -13.62
CA GLY A 272 -14.73 -7.54 -12.69
C GLY A 272 -14.56 -6.33 -11.78
N MET A 273 -13.61 -5.44 -12.07
CA MET A 273 -13.39 -4.16 -11.39
C MET A 273 -13.33 -3.02 -12.39
N VAL A 274 -13.31 -1.79 -11.93
CA VAL A 274 -13.21 -0.61 -12.79
C VAL A 274 -11.73 -0.27 -13.04
N LEU A 275 -11.33 -0.33 -14.29
CA LEU A 275 -9.98 0.09 -14.70
C LEU A 275 -9.77 1.58 -14.40
N ARG A 276 -8.64 1.90 -13.80
CA ARG A 276 -8.12 3.26 -13.63
C ARG A 276 -6.66 3.29 -14.08
N SER A 277 -6.32 4.28 -14.90
CA SER A 277 -4.98 4.42 -15.49
C SER A 277 -4.63 5.91 -15.61
N THR A 278 -3.35 6.21 -15.69
CA THR A 278 -2.85 7.53 -16.12
C THR A 278 -2.70 7.64 -17.62
N VAL A 279 -2.94 6.55 -18.36
CA VAL A 279 -2.86 6.47 -19.81
C VAL A 279 -4.21 6.02 -20.37
N GLY A 280 -4.69 6.70 -21.40
CA GLY A 280 -5.93 6.33 -22.09
C GLY A 280 -5.75 6.29 -23.59
N LYS A 281 -6.32 5.26 -24.24
CA LYS A 281 -6.33 5.14 -25.70
C LYS A 281 -7.60 4.44 -26.18
N PHE A 282 -8.26 5.02 -27.15
CA PHE A 282 -9.33 4.39 -27.91
C PHE A 282 -9.61 5.16 -29.21
N SER A 283 -10.45 4.60 -30.06
CA SER A 283 -10.83 5.20 -31.32
C SER A 283 -12.33 5.48 -31.36
N VAL A 284 -12.70 6.60 -31.96
CA VAL A 284 -14.08 7.01 -32.20
C VAL A 284 -14.35 7.02 -33.69
N ASP A 285 -15.29 6.19 -34.13
CA ASP A 285 -15.84 6.21 -35.48
C ASP A 285 -17.03 7.19 -35.49
N GLY A 286 -17.08 8.04 -36.48
CA GLY A 286 -18.14 9.05 -36.60
C GLY A 286 -18.28 9.62 -38.01
N ASN A 287 -19.53 10.05 -38.32
CA ASN A 287 -19.83 10.77 -39.54
C ASN A 287 -20.33 12.17 -39.20
N GLY A 288 -19.49 13.17 -39.37
CA GLY A 288 -19.80 14.55 -39.00
C GLY A 288 -18.56 15.43 -38.98
N THR A 289 -18.62 16.47 -38.18
CA THR A 289 -17.52 17.44 -38.01
C THR A 289 -16.85 17.36 -36.65
N LYS A 290 -17.28 16.42 -35.74
CA LYS A 290 -16.81 16.40 -34.36
C LYS A 290 -16.66 14.99 -33.84
N TRP A 291 -15.50 14.72 -33.19
CA TRP A 291 -15.18 13.48 -32.48
C TRP A 291 -14.75 13.81 -31.04
N VAL A 292 -15.33 13.14 -30.08
CA VAL A 292 -15.04 13.36 -28.65
C VAL A 292 -14.42 12.11 -28.05
N GLY A 293 -13.16 12.21 -27.61
CA GLY A 293 -12.49 11.21 -26.82
C GLY A 293 -12.68 11.47 -25.33
N ASP A 294 -13.67 10.84 -24.69
CA ASP A 294 -13.97 11.00 -23.27
C ASP A 294 -13.29 9.89 -22.45
N PHE A 295 -12.32 10.26 -21.63
CA PHE A 295 -11.52 9.37 -20.77
C PHE A 295 -11.92 9.43 -19.28
N SER A 296 -13.03 10.07 -18.93
CA SER A 296 -13.46 10.27 -17.53
C SER A 296 -13.61 8.95 -16.76
N ASN A 297 -13.96 7.86 -17.46
CA ASN A 297 -14.14 6.55 -16.86
C ASN A 297 -12.82 5.76 -16.70
N VAL A 298 -11.73 6.20 -17.32
CA VAL A 298 -10.43 5.51 -17.31
C VAL A 298 -9.39 6.27 -16.52
N LEU A 299 -9.28 7.58 -16.75
CA LEU A 299 -8.25 8.40 -16.11
C LEU A 299 -8.47 8.52 -14.60
N VAL A 300 -7.37 8.40 -13.84
CA VAL A 300 -7.40 8.42 -12.37
C VAL A 300 -7.71 9.81 -11.84
N PHE A 301 -7.00 10.82 -12.34
CA PHE A 301 -7.14 12.19 -11.83
C PHE A 301 -8.15 12.99 -12.67
N PRO A 302 -9.11 13.68 -12.05
CA PRO A 302 -10.08 14.47 -12.78
C PRO A 302 -9.43 15.69 -13.42
N ASN A 303 -9.87 16.02 -14.66
CA ASN A 303 -9.46 17.22 -15.40
C ASN A 303 -7.95 17.43 -15.50
N ARG A 304 -7.21 16.36 -15.80
CA ARG A 304 -5.75 16.39 -15.84
C ARG A 304 -5.17 15.61 -17.01
N ILE A 305 -5.46 16.01 -18.24
CA ILE A 305 -4.71 15.55 -19.41
C ILE A 305 -3.48 16.47 -19.54
N SER A 306 -2.27 15.92 -19.38
CA SER A 306 -0.99 16.62 -19.54
C SER A 306 -0.45 16.52 -20.95
N HIS A 307 -0.70 15.40 -21.60
CA HIS A 307 -0.28 15.14 -22.97
C HIS A 307 -1.39 14.44 -23.75
N PHE A 308 -1.51 14.77 -25.04
CA PHE A 308 -2.42 14.06 -25.93
C PHE A 308 -1.83 13.97 -27.34
N GLN A 309 -2.22 12.90 -28.02
CA GLN A 309 -1.98 12.70 -29.45
C GLN A 309 -3.27 12.19 -30.09
N TYR A 310 -3.44 12.46 -31.38
CA TYR A 310 -4.50 11.85 -32.16
C TYR A 310 -4.05 11.56 -33.59
N SER A 311 -4.69 10.57 -34.21
CA SER A 311 -4.64 10.35 -35.64
C SER A 311 -6.05 10.35 -36.20
N PHE A 312 -6.21 10.91 -37.39
CA PHE A 312 -7.48 10.98 -38.10
C PHE A 312 -7.33 10.37 -39.48
N TYR A 313 -8.21 9.47 -39.82
CA TYR A 313 -8.30 8.96 -41.19
C TYR A 313 -9.75 8.80 -41.67
N THR A 314 -9.95 8.97 -42.98
CA THR A 314 -11.27 8.95 -43.61
C THR A 314 -11.58 7.56 -44.16
N LEU A 315 -12.83 7.11 -44.02
CA LEU A 315 -13.27 5.77 -44.47
C LEU A 315 -13.67 5.73 -45.95
N GLU A 316 -13.99 6.87 -46.56
CA GLU A 316 -14.43 6.98 -47.93
C GLU A 316 -13.27 7.23 -48.94
N GLY A 317 -12.08 6.77 -48.62
CA GLY A 317 -10.85 7.01 -49.40
C GLY A 317 -10.09 8.26 -48.94
N PRO A 318 -8.92 8.56 -49.49
CA PRO A 318 -8.09 9.67 -49.04
C PRO A 318 -8.76 11.01 -49.36
N LYS A 319 -9.22 11.69 -48.30
CA LYS A 319 -9.75 13.06 -48.36
C LYS A 319 -8.91 13.96 -47.45
N PHE A 320 -8.42 15.06 -48.01
CA PHE A 320 -7.65 16.05 -47.28
C PHE A 320 -8.60 17.12 -46.71
N VAL A 321 -8.96 16.99 -45.47
CA VAL A 321 -9.85 17.91 -44.75
C VAL A 321 -9.06 18.53 -43.60
N ALA A 322 -9.15 19.84 -43.47
CA ALA A 322 -8.56 20.53 -42.29
C ALA A 322 -9.25 20.06 -41.02
N HIS A 323 -8.46 19.70 -40.05
CA HIS A 323 -8.93 19.26 -38.74
C HIS A 323 -7.92 19.64 -37.64
N SER A 324 -8.43 19.85 -36.42
CA SER A 324 -7.60 20.17 -35.25
C SER A 324 -8.30 19.80 -33.94
N VAL A 325 -7.53 19.76 -32.86
CA VAL A 325 -8.11 19.71 -31.53
C VAL A 325 -8.71 21.08 -31.21
N SER A 326 -10.00 21.10 -30.85
CA SER A 326 -10.73 22.33 -30.49
C SER A 326 -10.85 22.51 -28.98
N ASN A 327 -10.79 21.43 -28.19
CA ASN A 327 -10.88 21.49 -26.73
C ASN A 327 -10.22 20.31 -26.05
N VAL A 328 -9.56 20.58 -24.89
CA VAL A 328 -9.06 19.57 -23.96
C VAL A 328 -9.48 19.99 -22.56
N SER A 329 -10.48 19.34 -21.99
CA SER A 329 -10.98 19.64 -20.63
C SER A 329 -11.79 18.47 -20.09
N ASN A 330 -11.91 18.38 -18.79
CA ASN A 330 -12.72 17.36 -18.09
C ASN A 330 -12.38 15.92 -18.52
N ASN A 331 -11.09 15.63 -18.70
CA ASN A 331 -10.57 14.36 -19.21
C ASN A 331 -11.14 13.98 -20.60
N ALA A 332 -11.50 14.94 -21.42
CA ALA A 332 -11.94 14.73 -22.78
C ALA A 332 -11.09 15.54 -23.77
N VAL A 333 -10.88 14.97 -24.96
CA VAL A 333 -10.24 15.62 -26.12
C VAL A 333 -11.25 15.70 -27.22
N VAL A 334 -11.43 16.88 -27.80
CA VAL A 334 -12.36 17.13 -28.91
C VAL A 334 -11.58 17.47 -30.17
N VAL A 335 -11.78 16.67 -31.22
CA VAL A 335 -11.27 16.93 -32.58
C VAL A 335 -12.42 17.40 -33.46
N GLU A 336 -12.20 18.48 -34.18
CA GLU A 336 -13.17 19.01 -35.15
C GLU A 336 -12.56 19.12 -36.57
N SER A 337 -13.40 18.95 -37.60
CA SER A 337 -13.04 19.10 -38.98
C SER A 337 -13.82 20.24 -39.66
N GLU A 338 -13.23 20.86 -40.69
CA GLU A 338 -13.84 21.93 -41.45
C GLU A 338 -15.16 21.52 -42.15
N LYS A 339 -15.25 20.24 -42.54
CA LYS A 339 -16.39 19.69 -43.28
C LYS A 339 -16.81 18.35 -42.71
N ALA A 340 -18.10 18.05 -42.81
CA ALA A 340 -18.61 16.75 -42.45
C ALA A 340 -17.97 15.64 -43.28
N ILE A 341 -17.48 14.61 -42.57
CA ILE A 341 -16.80 13.48 -43.19
C ILE A 341 -16.96 12.23 -42.35
N HIS A 342 -17.02 11.06 -42.98
CA HIS A 342 -16.96 9.79 -42.26
C HIS A 342 -15.51 9.41 -42.00
N GLY A 343 -15.12 9.34 -40.75
CA GLY A 343 -13.74 9.07 -40.36
C GLY A 343 -13.60 8.52 -38.95
N ILE A 344 -12.41 8.01 -38.67
CA ILE A 344 -12.02 7.49 -37.34
C ILE A 344 -10.94 8.40 -36.77
N VAL A 345 -11.15 8.81 -35.53
CA VAL A 345 -10.14 9.50 -34.73
C VAL A 345 -9.67 8.56 -33.64
N SER A 346 -8.39 8.22 -33.65
CA SER A 346 -7.73 7.47 -32.58
C SER A 346 -7.05 8.45 -31.65
N PHE A 347 -7.38 8.36 -30.37
CA PHE A 347 -6.87 9.22 -29.31
C PHE A 347 -5.89 8.47 -28.42
N PHE A 348 -4.86 9.17 -27.97
CA PHE A 348 -3.94 8.76 -26.91
C PHE A 348 -3.77 9.94 -25.95
N VAL A 349 -3.89 9.69 -24.64
CA VAL A 349 -3.76 10.71 -23.61
C VAL A 349 -2.94 10.21 -22.43
N GLU A 350 -2.26 11.15 -21.74
CA GLU A 350 -1.52 10.91 -20.50
C GLU A 350 -1.83 11.99 -19.46
N GLN A 351 -1.72 11.60 -18.16
CA GLN A 351 -1.91 12.49 -17.02
C GLN A 351 -0.58 12.90 -16.38
#